data_690be878c2af78aebfb52584a04dc525
#
_entry.id   690be878c2af78aebfb52584a04dc525
#
_cell.length_a   1.000
_cell.length_b   1.000
_cell.length_c   1.000
_cell.angle_alpha   90.00
_cell.angle_beta   90.00
_cell.angle_gamma   90.00
#
_symmetry.space_group_name_H-M   'P 1'
#
loop_
_entity.id
_entity.type
_entity.pdbx_description
1 polymer ?
#
loop_
_entity_poly.entity_id
_entity_poly.type
_entity_poly.pdbx_seq_one_letter_code
_entity_poly.pdbx_strand_id
1 'polypeptide(L)'
;MKKLLSPLLLIFLFSNCNNTPDLIVIGHRGAMGHALENTIESVKKAIDLKVDGIEIDVFKSKSGELIVYHDPSLGRLSNSTAFIEQISLDSIKKVELIGGLSIPTLNEVIDIIPEKIFLNIELKGE
;
A
#
# COMPACT_ATOMS: atom_id res chain seq x y z
N MET A 1 -72.04 30.51 6.20
CA MET A 1 -71.02 29.81 6.97
C MET A 1 -70.08 29.11 5.96
N LYS A 2 -68.86 29.68 5.68
CA LYS A 2 -67.89 29.12 4.73
C LYS A 2 -66.88 28.35 5.60
N LYS A 3 -66.83 26.99 5.36
CA LYS A 3 -65.83 26.14 6.03
C LYS A 3 -64.51 26.32 5.29
N LEU A 4 -63.48 26.87 5.97
CA LEU A 4 -62.10 26.86 5.53
C LEU A 4 -61.56 25.41 5.67
N LEU A 5 -61.30 24.77 4.54
CA LEU A 5 -60.43 23.57 4.55
C LEU A 5 -58.98 24.04 4.67
N SER A 6 -58.34 23.69 5.78
CA SER A 6 -56.90 23.87 5.98
C SER A 6 -56.16 22.80 5.17
N PRO A 7 -55.19 23.14 4.28
CA PRO A 7 -54.39 22.13 3.60
C PRO A 7 -53.39 21.54 4.60
N LEU A 8 -53.54 20.29 4.90
CA LEU A 8 -52.53 19.50 5.66
C LEU A 8 -51.29 19.35 4.80
N LEU A 9 -50.26 20.16 5.11
CA LEU A 9 -48.96 20.07 4.44
C LEU A 9 -48.24 18.82 4.94
N LEU A 10 -48.26 17.77 4.12
CA LEU A 10 -47.55 16.50 4.36
C LEU A 10 -46.07 16.71 4.02
N ILE A 11 -45.23 17.03 5.05
CA ILE A 11 -43.79 17.11 4.89
C ILE A 11 -43.24 15.68 4.83
N PHE A 12 -42.91 15.21 3.64
CA PHE A 12 -42.12 14.00 3.45
C PHE A 12 -40.67 14.29 3.82
N LEU A 13 -40.26 13.88 5.03
CA LEU A 13 -38.84 13.81 5.39
C LEU A 13 -38.22 12.63 4.63
N PHE A 14 -37.61 12.93 3.49
CA PHE A 14 -36.73 11.99 2.85
C PHE A 14 -35.46 11.84 3.71
N SER A 15 -35.46 10.86 4.60
CA SER A 15 -34.23 10.40 5.22
C SER A 15 -33.34 9.79 4.15
N ASN A 16 -32.39 10.56 3.64
CA ASN A 16 -31.32 10.03 2.79
C ASN A 16 -30.44 9.12 3.65
N CYS A 17 -30.79 7.84 3.74
CA CYS A 17 -29.87 6.79 4.17
C CYS A 17 -28.88 6.52 3.03
N ASN A 18 -27.93 7.42 2.82
CA ASN A 18 -26.74 7.13 2.02
C ASN A 18 -25.75 6.30 2.86
N ASN A 19 -26.13 5.07 3.20
CA ASN A 19 -25.19 4.04 3.63
C ASN A 19 -24.58 3.40 2.38
N THR A 20 -23.83 4.14 1.59
CA THR A 20 -22.81 3.55 0.74
C THR A 20 -21.69 3.08 1.69
N PRO A 21 -21.35 1.79 1.74
CA PRO A 21 -20.19 1.37 2.52
C PRO A 21 -18.98 2.15 2.00
N ASP A 22 -18.21 2.73 2.92
CA ASP A 22 -16.96 3.40 2.55
C ASP A 22 -16.05 2.36 1.90
N LEU A 23 -15.74 2.57 0.62
CA LEU A 23 -14.84 1.71 -0.12
C LEU A 23 -13.40 2.03 0.32
N ILE A 24 -12.70 1.01 0.84
CA ILE A 24 -11.29 1.13 1.21
C ILE A 24 -10.43 0.71 0.02
N VAL A 25 -9.56 1.58 -0.42
CA VAL A 25 -8.62 1.34 -1.52
C VAL A 25 -7.23 1.05 -0.97
N ILE A 26 -6.67 -0.13 -1.29
CA ILE A 26 -5.34 -0.54 -0.85
C ILE A 26 -4.42 -0.65 -2.06
N GLY A 27 -3.27 0.00 -1.99
CA GLY A 27 -2.21 -0.13 -2.97
C GLY A 27 -1.43 -1.42 -2.73
N HIS A 28 -1.56 -2.40 -3.62
CA HIS A 28 -0.88 -3.69 -3.57
C HIS A 28 0.59 -3.54 -3.97
N ARG A 29 1.52 -3.91 -3.07
CA ARG A 29 2.98 -3.70 -3.20
C ARG A 29 3.33 -2.25 -3.52
N GLY A 30 2.66 -1.32 -2.82
CA GLY A 30 2.60 0.08 -3.21
C GLY A 30 1.55 0.33 -4.28
N ALA A 31 1.94 0.85 -5.43
CA ALA A 31 1.07 1.00 -6.60
C ALA A 31 1.67 0.21 -7.79
N MET A 32 1.75 -1.13 -7.67
CA MET A 32 2.46 -2.00 -8.65
C MET A 32 1.95 -1.90 -10.09
N GLY A 33 0.72 -1.45 -10.30
CA GLY A 33 0.18 -1.18 -11.63
C GLY A 33 0.70 0.10 -12.28
N HIS A 34 1.43 0.95 -11.54
CA HIS A 34 1.92 2.26 -11.96
C HIS A 34 3.43 2.46 -11.80
N ALA A 35 4.05 1.69 -10.91
CA ALA A 35 5.49 1.74 -10.63
C ALA A 35 5.99 0.33 -10.25
N LEU A 36 7.30 0.13 -10.24
CA LEU A 36 7.87 -1.17 -9.88
C LEU A 36 7.49 -1.53 -8.45
N GLU A 37 6.90 -2.70 -8.26
CA GLU A 37 6.40 -3.21 -6.99
C GLU A 37 7.42 -3.16 -5.84
N ASN A 38 6.94 -2.96 -4.61
CA ASN A 38 7.76 -3.01 -3.40
C ASN A 38 8.99 -2.06 -3.42
N THR A 39 8.87 -0.93 -4.09
CA THR A 39 9.90 0.13 -4.13
C THR A 39 9.40 1.41 -3.47
N ILE A 40 10.32 2.30 -3.12
CA ILE A 40 9.98 3.64 -2.62
C ILE A 40 9.12 4.40 -3.64
N GLU A 41 9.38 4.22 -4.94
CA GLU A 41 8.62 4.84 -6.04
C GLU A 41 7.19 4.35 -6.08
N SER A 42 6.94 3.04 -5.89
CA SER A 42 5.58 2.48 -5.87
C SER A 42 4.79 2.96 -4.64
N VAL A 43 5.46 3.07 -3.49
CA VAL A 43 4.85 3.59 -2.26
C VAL A 43 4.50 5.07 -2.42
N LYS A 44 5.41 5.91 -2.94
CA LYS A 44 5.12 7.31 -3.26
C LYS A 44 3.96 7.44 -4.23
N LYS A 45 3.93 6.59 -5.26
CA LYS A 45 2.83 6.58 -6.22
C LYS A 45 1.48 6.23 -5.60
N ALA A 46 1.45 5.27 -4.66
CA ALA A 46 0.25 4.94 -3.91
C ALA A 46 -0.23 6.14 -3.06
N ILE A 47 0.68 6.85 -2.40
CA ILE A 47 0.40 8.07 -1.64
C ILE A 47 -0.20 9.16 -2.55
N ASP A 48 0.38 9.38 -3.74
CA ASP A 48 -0.11 10.35 -4.72
C ASP A 48 -1.51 10.01 -5.23
N LEU A 49 -1.82 8.72 -5.37
CA LEU A 49 -3.15 8.21 -5.73
C LEU A 49 -4.16 8.30 -4.59
N LYS A 50 -3.74 8.72 -3.39
CA LYS A 50 -4.57 8.91 -2.20
C LYS A 50 -5.30 7.64 -1.77
N VAL A 51 -4.60 6.51 -1.79
CA VAL A 51 -5.11 5.25 -1.26
C VAL A 51 -5.31 5.34 0.25
N ASP A 52 -6.21 4.53 0.80
CA ASP A 52 -6.47 4.46 2.24
C ASP A 52 -5.42 3.62 2.97
N GLY A 53 -4.88 2.61 2.30
CA GLY A 53 -3.84 1.73 2.82
C GLY A 53 -2.82 1.34 1.76
N ILE A 54 -1.65 0.88 2.20
CA ILE A 54 -0.60 0.34 1.35
C ILE A 54 -0.27 -1.05 1.89
N GLU A 55 -0.20 -2.01 1.00
CA GLU A 55 0.28 -3.35 1.30
C GLU A 55 1.69 -3.52 0.75
N ILE A 56 2.56 -4.20 1.50
CA ILE A 56 3.94 -4.55 1.12
C ILE A 56 4.32 -5.94 1.64
N ASP A 57 5.25 -6.57 0.95
CA ASP A 57 5.83 -7.86 1.35
C ASP A 57 7.17 -7.67 2.04
N VAL A 58 7.46 -8.42 3.11
CA VAL A 58 8.67 -8.26 3.91
C VAL A 58 9.35 -9.59 4.18
N PHE A 59 10.63 -9.69 3.83
CA PHE A 59 11.56 -10.75 4.24
C PHE A 59 12.53 -10.26 5.31
N LYS A 60 13.08 -11.19 6.08
CA LYS A 60 14.21 -10.92 6.97
C LYS A 60 15.51 -11.27 6.25
N SER A 61 16.46 -10.32 6.19
CA SER A 61 17.80 -10.58 5.64
C SER A 61 18.63 -11.50 6.55
N LYS A 62 19.74 -12.02 6.04
CA LYS A 62 20.70 -12.81 6.85
C LYS A 62 21.22 -12.03 8.04
N SER A 63 21.37 -10.72 7.94
CA SER A 63 21.87 -9.84 9.00
C SER A 63 20.77 -9.31 9.93
N GLY A 64 19.50 -9.66 9.68
CA GLY A 64 18.37 -9.40 10.57
C GLY A 64 17.46 -8.24 10.19
N GLU A 65 17.82 -7.43 9.19
CA GLU A 65 17.01 -6.31 8.74
C GLU A 65 15.80 -6.79 7.94
N LEU A 66 14.71 -6.03 8.01
CA LEU A 66 13.49 -6.28 7.28
C LEU A 66 13.54 -5.60 5.90
N ILE A 67 13.42 -6.39 4.85
CA ILE A 67 13.59 -6.02 3.45
C ILE A 67 12.26 -6.08 2.73
N VAL A 68 11.91 -5.04 2.01
CA VAL A 68 10.64 -4.97 1.28
C VAL A 68 10.82 -5.57 -0.12
N TYR A 69 10.30 -6.79 -0.31
CA TYR A 69 10.39 -7.53 -1.56
C TYR A 69 9.42 -8.70 -1.55
N HIS A 70 8.93 -9.14 -2.73
CA HIS A 70 7.91 -10.19 -2.80
C HIS A 70 8.46 -11.62 -2.84
N ASP A 71 9.49 -11.87 -3.66
CA ASP A 71 10.00 -13.20 -3.92
C ASP A 71 11.17 -13.56 -2.97
N PRO A 72 11.38 -14.82 -2.65
CA PRO A 72 12.56 -15.22 -1.87
C PRO A 72 13.88 -14.96 -2.63
N SER A 73 13.87 -15.02 -3.97
CA SER A 73 15.01 -14.74 -4.85
C SER A 73 14.87 -13.41 -5.54
N LEU A 74 15.98 -12.68 -5.69
CA LEU A 74 16.01 -11.35 -6.33
C LEU A 74 15.89 -11.39 -7.86
N GLY A 75 15.89 -12.60 -8.49
CA GLY A 75 16.10 -12.78 -9.93
C GLY A 75 15.01 -12.25 -10.84
N ARG A 76 13.77 -12.09 -10.36
CA ARG A 76 12.66 -11.61 -11.21
C ARG A 76 12.78 -10.12 -11.56
N LEU A 77 13.26 -9.31 -10.64
CA LEU A 77 13.30 -7.85 -10.79
C LEU A 77 14.74 -7.28 -10.85
N SER A 78 15.77 -8.16 -10.85
CA SER A 78 17.18 -7.75 -10.91
C SER A 78 18.04 -8.76 -11.66
N ASN A 79 19.33 -8.46 -11.82
CA ASN A 79 20.33 -9.37 -12.37
C ASN A 79 20.93 -10.32 -11.32
N SER A 80 20.48 -10.27 -10.06
CA SER A 80 20.95 -11.12 -8.97
C SER A 80 20.01 -12.30 -8.77
N THR A 81 20.53 -13.51 -8.68
CA THR A 81 19.77 -14.73 -8.33
C THR A 81 19.85 -15.08 -6.85
N ALA A 82 20.43 -14.20 -6.03
CA ALA A 82 20.59 -14.42 -4.60
C ALA A 82 19.23 -14.51 -3.89
N PHE A 83 19.21 -15.27 -2.78
CA PHE A 83 18.07 -15.34 -1.87
C PHE A 83 18.22 -14.32 -0.75
N ILE A 84 17.16 -13.56 -0.45
CA ILE A 84 17.18 -12.45 0.52
C ILE A 84 17.65 -12.91 1.89
N GLU A 85 17.12 -14.03 2.38
CA GLU A 85 17.44 -14.57 3.71
C GLU A 85 18.88 -15.11 3.83
N GLN A 86 19.60 -15.24 2.72
CA GLN A 86 20.97 -15.78 2.69
C GLN A 86 22.05 -14.70 2.56
N ILE A 87 21.68 -13.45 2.32
CA ILE A 87 22.63 -12.35 2.11
C ILE A 87 22.37 -11.20 3.11
N SER A 88 23.43 -10.43 3.40
CA SER A 88 23.35 -9.28 4.29
C SER A 88 22.70 -8.07 3.63
N LEU A 89 22.25 -7.10 4.44
CA LEU A 89 21.74 -5.81 3.95
C LEU A 89 22.73 -5.13 3.01
N ASP A 90 24.03 -5.10 3.34
CA ASP A 90 25.07 -4.49 2.49
C ASP A 90 25.13 -5.13 1.10
N SER A 91 24.86 -6.44 0.99
CA SER A 91 24.81 -7.14 -0.28
C SER A 91 23.52 -6.80 -1.03
N ILE A 92 22.38 -6.74 -0.32
CA ILE A 92 21.08 -6.37 -0.90
C ILE A 92 21.12 -4.94 -1.48
N LYS A 93 21.70 -4.00 -0.75
CA LYS A 93 21.80 -2.60 -1.17
C LYS A 93 22.69 -2.35 -2.39
N LYS A 94 23.50 -3.32 -2.80
CA LYS A 94 24.30 -3.28 -4.03
C LYS A 94 23.54 -3.84 -5.25
N VAL A 95 22.38 -4.46 -5.02
CA VAL A 95 21.55 -5.00 -6.11
C VAL A 95 20.72 -3.87 -6.70
N GLU A 96 20.84 -3.69 -8.00
CA GLU A 96 20.03 -2.76 -8.77
C GLU A 96 18.82 -3.48 -9.36
N LEU A 97 17.64 -2.94 -9.12
CA LEU A 97 16.39 -3.40 -9.72
C LEU A 97 16.21 -2.83 -11.13
N ILE A 98 15.26 -3.40 -11.88
CA ILE A 98 14.83 -2.89 -13.17
C ILE A 98 14.55 -1.38 -13.05
N GLY A 99 15.11 -0.61 -13.99
CA GLY A 99 14.96 0.85 -14.01
C GLY A 99 15.92 1.62 -13.09
N GLY A 100 16.97 0.98 -12.57
CA GLY A 100 17.98 1.64 -11.73
C GLY A 100 17.50 1.90 -10.29
N LEU A 101 16.48 1.16 -9.85
CA LEU A 101 15.90 1.32 -8.52
C LEU A 101 16.60 0.43 -7.48
N SER A 102 16.44 0.76 -6.22
CA SER A 102 17.01 0.00 -5.10
C SER A 102 15.94 -0.73 -4.30
N ILE A 103 16.37 -1.82 -3.63
CA ILE A 103 15.51 -2.59 -2.71
C ILE A 103 15.44 -1.83 -1.37
N PRO A 104 14.24 -1.43 -0.91
CA PRO A 104 14.10 -0.70 0.35
C PRO A 104 14.08 -1.65 1.56
N THR A 105 14.48 -1.12 2.70
CA THR A 105 14.15 -1.68 4.00
C THR A 105 12.74 -1.27 4.43
N LEU A 106 12.16 -1.99 5.39
CA LEU A 106 10.87 -1.63 5.98
C LEU A 106 10.91 -0.23 6.61
N ASN A 107 12.01 0.13 7.29
CA ASN A 107 12.16 1.45 7.90
C ASN A 107 12.11 2.56 6.85
N GLU A 108 12.83 2.41 5.73
CA GLU A 108 12.79 3.39 4.63
C GLU A 108 11.39 3.57 4.05
N VAL A 109 10.56 2.52 4.04
CA VAL A 109 9.16 2.60 3.61
C VAL A 109 8.30 3.29 4.66
N ILE A 110 8.43 2.93 5.95
CA ILE A 110 7.66 3.53 7.04
C ILE A 110 7.91 5.04 7.13
N ASP A 111 9.16 5.48 6.95
CA ASP A 111 9.56 6.89 7.06
C ASP A 111 8.85 7.82 6.05
N ILE A 112 8.32 7.27 4.96
CA ILE A 112 7.66 8.08 3.92
C ILE A 112 6.13 7.97 3.93
N ILE A 113 5.55 7.03 4.71
CA ILE A 113 4.09 6.83 4.75
C ILE A 113 3.46 7.84 5.72
N PRO A 114 2.49 8.68 5.28
CA PRO A 114 1.75 9.57 6.16
C PRO A 114 0.90 8.79 7.18
N GLU A 115 0.76 9.30 8.41
CA GLU A 115 0.00 8.66 9.51
C GLU A 115 -1.44 8.26 9.15
N LYS A 116 -2.06 8.96 8.22
CA LYS A 116 -3.43 8.69 7.78
C LYS A 116 -3.58 7.46 6.87
N ILE A 117 -2.48 6.93 6.33
CA ILE A 117 -2.47 5.75 5.46
C ILE A 117 -2.03 4.56 6.31
N PHE A 118 -2.87 3.54 6.43
CA PHE A 118 -2.46 2.34 7.16
C PHE A 118 -1.53 1.47 6.29
N LEU A 119 -0.60 0.78 6.96
CA LEU A 119 0.32 -0.15 6.33
C LEU A 119 -0.08 -1.58 6.66
N ASN A 120 -0.33 -2.38 5.62
CA ASN A 120 -0.51 -3.83 5.71
C ASN A 120 0.79 -4.52 5.31
N ILE A 121 1.36 -5.31 6.21
CA ILE A 121 2.64 -6.00 5.98
C ILE A 121 2.38 -7.49 5.86
N GLU A 122 2.68 -8.07 4.70
CA GLU A 122 2.75 -9.52 4.53
C GLU A 122 4.15 -10.01 4.90
N LEU A 123 4.23 -10.82 5.96
CA LEU A 123 5.49 -11.44 6.36
C LEU A 123 5.76 -12.66 5.49
N LYS A 124 6.93 -12.66 4.83
CA LYS A 124 7.42 -13.75 3.98
C LYS A 124 8.57 -14.48 4.67
N GLY A 125 8.88 -15.68 4.16
CA GLY A 125 9.94 -16.53 4.69
C GLY A 125 9.48 -17.46 5.81
N GLU A 126 10.41 -18.19 6.42
CA GLU A 126 10.18 -19.13 7.53
C GLU A 126 10.55 -18.54 8.89
#